data_34bf1eff4cb90e6973fda5a4d17e2f39
#
_entry.id   34bf1eff4cb90e6973fda5a4d17e2f39
#
_cell.length_a   1.000
_cell.length_b   1.000
_cell.length_c   1.000
_cell.angle_alpha   90.00
_cell.angle_beta   90.00
_cell.angle_gamma   90.00
#
_symmetry.space_group_name_H-M   'P 1'
#
loop_
_entity.id
_entity.type
_entity.pdbx_description
1 polymer ?
#
loop_
_entity_poly.entity_id
_entity_poly.type
_entity_poly.pdbx_seq_one_letter_code
_entity_poly.pdbx_strand_id
1 'polypeptide(L)'
;QSANDLGNKEKWTSDGFDASDWKKVDVFNSNWGGSWNTPLNGVHYFRQRINIPESLAGQQAVLRVGTLKDSDATYINGICVGRTSYQYPPRIYQVPTDLLRAGENEIVIRLVSSAGRPEFVKGKPYQLEIAGQTIPLTAMWQHKIGCTMKRIPSTIGFQNEPTGLYNSMIHPLRNYGIRGIIWYQGESDTGPRSE
;
A
#
# COMPACT_ATOMS: atom_id res chain seq x y z
N GLN A 1 0.13 16.86 7.95
CA GLN A 1 1.13 16.08 7.17
C GLN A 1 0.89 16.22 5.66
N SER A 2 -0.38 16.16 5.20
CA SER A 2 -0.70 16.41 3.77
C SER A 2 -0.35 17.83 3.28
N ALA A 3 -0.26 18.80 4.17
CA ALA A 3 0.09 20.19 3.81
C ALA A 3 1.51 20.35 3.22
N ASN A 4 2.41 19.41 3.52
CA ASN A 4 3.81 19.45 3.04
C ASN A 4 4.06 18.48 1.88
N ASP A 5 3.05 17.75 1.41
CA ASP A 5 3.16 16.83 0.29
C ASP A 5 3.20 17.61 -1.04
N LEU A 6 4.38 17.69 -1.63
CA LEU A 6 4.61 18.37 -2.90
C LEU A 6 3.77 17.78 -4.02
N GLY A 7 3.60 16.45 -4.03
CA GLY A 7 2.83 15.78 -5.06
C GLY A 7 1.35 16.17 -5.07
N ASN A 8 0.78 16.45 -3.89
CA ASN A 8 -0.56 17.02 -3.80
C ASN A 8 -0.61 18.47 -4.28
N LYS A 9 0.39 19.29 -3.91
CA LYS A 9 0.47 20.70 -4.30
C LYS A 9 0.63 20.87 -5.81
N GLU A 10 1.50 20.06 -6.39
CA GLU A 10 1.87 20.11 -7.81
C GLU A 10 1.06 19.14 -8.67
N LYS A 11 0.06 18.50 -8.08
CA LYS A 11 -0.87 17.57 -8.77
C LYS A 11 -0.16 16.43 -9.52
N TRP A 12 0.81 15.80 -8.90
CA TRP A 12 1.60 14.71 -9.50
C TRP A 12 0.79 13.48 -9.92
N THR A 13 -0.45 13.38 -9.51
CA THR A 13 -1.37 12.30 -9.91
C THR A 13 -2.18 12.63 -11.15
N SER A 14 -2.06 13.85 -11.70
CA SER A 14 -2.83 14.25 -12.89
C SER A 14 -2.41 13.47 -14.14
N ASP A 15 -3.37 13.24 -15.01
CA ASP A 15 -3.11 12.67 -16.35
C ASP A 15 -2.17 13.57 -17.14
N GLY A 16 -1.22 12.97 -17.83
CA GLY A 16 -0.24 13.70 -18.66
C GLY A 16 0.77 14.55 -17.86
N PHE A 17 0.87 14.37 -16.55
CA PHE A 17 1.89 15.05 -15.76
C PHE A 17 3.30 14.67 -16.24
N ASP A 18 4.16 15.67 -16.48
CA ASP A 18 5.54 15.43 -16.86
C ASP A 18 6.37 14.93 -15.68
N ALA A 19 6.71 13.65 -15.71
CA ALA A 19 7.55 12.98 -14.72
C ALA A 19 8.93 12.61 -15.31
N SER A 20 9.39 13.29 -16.35
CA SER A 20 10.65 12.98 -17.04
C SER A 20 11.88 13.10 -16.13
N ASP A 21 11.81 13.97 -15.12
CA ASP A 21 12.84 14.17 -14.09
C ASP A 21 12.80 13.14 -12.95
N TRP A 22 11.80 12.25 -12.93
CA TRP A 22 11.67 11.26 -11.87
C TRP A 22 12.66 10.13 -12.03
N LYS A 23 13.20 9.68 -10.90
CA LYS A 23 14.16 8.58 -10.88
C LYS A 23 13.48 7.25 -11.20
N LYS A 24 14.05 6.47 -12.11
CA LYS A 24 13.61 5.08 -12.33
C LYS A 24 14.13 4.18 -11.20
N VAL A 25 13.23 3.38 -10.62
CA VAL A 25 13.53 2.44 -9.53
C VAL A 25 12.91 1.09 -9.80
N ASP A 26 13.58 0.02 -9.38
CA ASP A 26 12.97 -1.30 -9.24
C ASP A 26 12.22 -1.33 -7.91
N VAL A 27 10.88 -1.40 -7.97
CA VAL A 27 10.02 -1.36 -6.77
C VAL A 27 10.18 -2.59 -5.87
N PHE A 28 10.68 -3.69 -6.41
CA PHE A 28 10.98 -4.90 -5.63
C PHE A 28 12.37 -4.89 -5.01
N ASN A 29 13.17 -3.87 -5.31
CA ASN A 29 14.44 -3.62 -4.66
C ASN A 29 14.29 -2.43 -3.71
N SER A 30 14.21 -2.67 -2.41
CA SER A 30 13.91 -1.68 -1.37
C SER A 30 14.94 -0.54 -1.21
N ASN A 31 15.93 -0.44 -2.10
CA ASN A 31 16.95 0.61 -2.10
C ASN A 31 16.60 1.80 -3.01
N TRP A 32 15.38 2.31 -2.96
CA TRP A 32 14.90 3.44 -3.79
C TRP A 32 15.62 4.79 -3.55
N GLY A 33 16.87 4.74 -3.11
CA GLY A 33 17.71 5.91 -2.90
C GLY A 33 17.99 6.25 -1.44
N GLY A 34 17.57 5.37 -0.51
CA GLY A 34 17.94 5.47 0.91
C GLY A 34 18.88 4.36 1.34
N SER A 35 19.78 4.67 2.27
CA SER A 35 20.55 3.66 3.00
C SER A 35 19.69 2.99 4.06
N TRP A 36 20.14 1.86 4.63
CA TRP A 36 19.49 1.22 5.78
C TRP A 36 19.29 2.16 6.97
N ASN A 37 20.14 3.18 7.10
CA ASN A 37 20.13 4.17 8.17
C ASN A 37 19.28 5.40 7.87
N THR A 38 18.77 5.55 6.65
CA THR A 38 17.91 6.68 6.29
C THR A 38 16.47 6.21 6.26
N PRO A 39 15.63 6.58 7.24
CA PRO A 39 14.22 6.21 7.20
C PRO A 39 13.55 6.86 6.00
N LEU A 40 12.96 6.03 5.15
CA LEU A 40 12.18 6.48 4.00
C LEU A 40 10.71 6.71 4.39
N ASN A 41 10.46 7.13 5.64
CA ASN A 41 9.10 7.49 6.05
C ASN A 41 8.68 8.76 5.33
N GLY A 42 7.47 8.75 4.83
CA GLY A 42 6.95 9.89 4.09
C GLY A 42 5.95 9.48 3.03
N VAL A 43 5.78 10.36 2.07
CA VAL A 43 4.93 10.15 0.91
C VAL A 43 5.79 9.94 -0.31
N HIS A 44 5.56 8.85 -0.98
CA HIS A 44 6.26 8.43 -2.18
C HIS A 44 5.26 8.33 -3.34
N TYR A 45 5.68 8.79 -4.50
CA TYR A 45 4.90 8.67 -5.73
C TYR A 45 5.63 7.74 -6.68
N PHE A 46 4.90 6.79 -7.22
CA PHE A 46 5.35 5.86 -8.24
C PHE A 46 4.47 6.00 -9.46
N ARG A 47 5.07 6.07 -10.63
CA ARG A 47 4.36 6.21 -11.91
C ARG A 47 4.86 5.17 -12.89
N GLN A 48 3.93 4.53 -13.59
CA GLN A 48 4.20 3.61 -14.68
C GLN A 48 3.21 3.83 -15.79
N ARG A 49 3.68 3.70 -17.03
CA ARG A 49 2.85 3.72 -18.23
C ARG A 49 2.61 2.30 -18.70
N ILE A 50 1.39 2.03 -19.10
CA ILE A 50 0.96 0.78 -19.71
C ILE A 50 0.28 1.07 -21.05
N ASN A 51 0.39 0.14 -21.98
CA ASN A 51 -0.26 0.26 -23.28
C ASN A 51 -1.47 -0.68 -23.36
N ILE A 52 -2.64 -0.14 -23.67
CA ILE A 52 -3.88 -0.89 -23.77
C ILE A 52 -4.23 -1.04 -25.26
N PRO A 53 -4.40 -2.27 -25.76
CA PRO A 53 -4.89 -2.52 -27.11
C PRO A 53 -6.25 -1.86 -27.35
N GLU A 54 -6.51 -1.41 -28.56
CA GLU A 54 -7.79 -0.78 -28.93
C GLU A 54 -9.00 -1.68 -28.63
N SER A 55 -8.85 -2.98 -28.84
CA SER A 55 -9.90 -3.98 -28.55
C SER A 55 -10.28 -4.10 -27.07
N LEU A 56 -9.46 -3.60 -26.16
CA LEU A 56 -9.68 -3.63 -24.71
C LEU A 56 -10.07 -2.27 -24.13
N ALA A 57 -9.93 -1.20 -24.92
CA ALA A 57 -10.26 0.15 -24.47
C ALA A 57 -11.74 0.26 -24.03
N GLY A 58 -12.00 1.06 -23.01
CA GLY A 58 -13.35 1.32 -22.50
C GLY A 58 -14.00 0.17 -21.74
N GLN A 59 -13.33 -0.98 -21.59
CA GLN A 59 -13.88 -2.12 -20.87
C GLN A 59 -13.60 -2.03 -19.37
N GLN A 60 -14.45 -2.69 -18.57
CA GLN A 60 -14.23 -2.83 -17.14
C GLN A 60 -12.97 -3.64 -16.86
N ALA A 61 -12.18 -3.20 -15.89
CA ALA A 61 -10.96 -3.87 -15.53
C ALA A 61 -10.79 -3.95 -14.02
N VAL A 62 -9.85 -4.78 -13.58
CA VAL A 62 -9.40 -4.89 -12.19
C VAL A 62 -7.91 -4.65 -12.15
N LEU A 63 -7.49 -3.64 -11.40
CA LEU A 63 -6.08 -3.38 -11.14
C LEU A 63 -5.66 -4.07 -9.85
N ARG A 64 -4.64 -4.92 -9.94
CA ARG A 64 -3.98 -5.52 -8.78
C ARG A 64 -2.60 -4.91 -8.61
N VAL A 65 -2.35 -4.32 -7.45
CA VAL A 65 -1.03 -3.77 -7.11
C VAL A 65 -0.49 -4.39 -5.82
N GLY A 66 -0.69 -5.69 -5.71
CA GLY A 66 -0.12 -6.53 -4.67
C GLY A 66 -0.51 -6.13 -3.26
N THR A 67 0.49 -6.05 -2.40
CA THR A 67 0.39 -5.54 -1.03
C THR A 67 1.46 -4.47 -0.86
N LEU A 68 1.07 -3.32 -0.31
CA LEU A 68 1.93 -2.14 -0.16
C LEU A 68 2.05 -1.74 1.32
N LYS A 69 3.23 -1.30 1.76
CA LYS A 69 3.45 -0.77 3.13
C LYS A 69 3.64 0.73 3.10
N ASP A 70 2.84 1.52 3.85
CA ASP A 70 1.75 1.10 4.75
C ASP A 70 0.38 1.30 4.07
N SER A 71 0.13 2.49 3.54
CA SER A 71 -1.14 2.89 2.93
C SER A 71 -0.92 3.51 1.56
N ASP A 72 -1.93 3.40 0.71
CA ASP A 72 -1.85 3.96 -0.63
C ASP A 72 -3.14 4.63 -1.10
N ALA A 73 -2.99 5.45 -2.13
CA ALA A 73 -4.03 5.87 -3.04
C ALA A 73 -3.52 5.66 -4.47
N THR A 74 -4.27 4.90 -5.24
CA THR A 74 -3.89 4.48 -6.60
C THR A 74 -4.78 5.17 -7.62
N TYR A 75 -4.17 5.65 -8.67
CA TYR A 75 -4.80 6.45 -9.73
C TYR A 75 -4.53 5.83 -11.09
N ILE A 76 -5.50 5.94 -11.99
CA ILE A 76 -5.34 5.68 -13.43
C ILE A 76 -5.79 6.93 -14.16
N ASN A 77 -4.98 7.43 -15.09
CA ASN A 77 -5.27 8.61 -15.91
C ASN A 77 -5.81 9.79 -15.05
N GLY A 78 -5.21 10.02 -13.91
CA GLY A 78 -5.58 11.10 -12.98
C GLY A 78 -6.77 10.81 -12.05
N ILE A 79 -7.50 9.74 -12.27
CA ILE A 79 -8.69 9.36 -11.48
C ILE A 79 -8.30 8.33 -10.41
N CYS A 80 -8.69 8.60 -9.15
CA CYS A 80 -8.44 7.68 -8.05
C CYS A 80 -9.34 6.45 -8.16
N VAL A 81 -8.74 5.27 -8.36
CA VAL A 81 -9.47 4.00 -8.48
C VAL A 81 -9.55 3.22 -7.16
N GLY A 82 -8.73 3.58 -6.17
CA GLY A 82 -8.81 2.92 -4.88
C GLY A 82 -7.85 3.49 -3.84
N ARG A 83 -8.14 3.17 -2.57
CA ARG A 83 -7.33 3.55 -1.41
C ARG A 83 -7.34 2.42 -0.39
N THR A 84 -6.20 2.18 0.24
CA THR A 84 -6.09 1.22 1.34
C THR A 84 -5.21 1.83 2.43
N SER A 85 -5.71 1.89 3.65
CA SER A 85 -5.06 2.56 4.79
C SER A 85 -4.22 1.61 5.65
N TYR A 86 -4.12 0.34 5.28
CA TYR A 86 -3.49 -0.70 6.09
C TYR A 86 -2.57 -1.60 5.26
N GLN A 87 -1.46 -2.05 5.83
CA GLN A 87 -0.39 -2.71 5.08
C GLN A 87 -0.72 -4.14 4.58
N TYR A 88 -1.64 -4.87 5.20
CA TYR A 88 -1.85 -6.29 4.88
C TYR A 88 -2.85 -6.60 3.75
N PRO A 89 -3.95 -5.84 3.59
CA PRO A 89 -4.93 -6.19 2.55
C PRO A 89 -4.31 -6.16 1.15
N PRO A 90 -4.68 -7.10 0.27
CA PRO A 90 -4.33 -7.02 -1.13
C PRO A 90 -5.02 -5.80 -1.77
N ARG A 91 -4.30 -5.10 -2.64
CA ARG A 91 -4.82 -3.96 -3.41
C ARG A 91 -5.48 -4.49 -4.67
N ILE A 92 -6.80 -4.56 -4.63
CA ILE A 92 -7.66 -5.01 -5.73
C ILE A 92 -8.65 -3.89 -5.99
N TYR A 93 -8.40 -3.11 -7.05
CA TYR A 93 -9.17 -1.92 -7.37
C TYR A 93 -9.97 -2.11 -8.64
N GLN A 94 -11.28 -1.86 -8.54
CA GLN A 94 -12.14 -1.84 -9.70
C GLN A 94 -11.84 -0.60 -10.54
N VAL A 95 -11.57 -0.81 -11.82
CA VAL A 95 -11.34 0.27 -12.78
C VAL A 95 -12.64 0.52 -13.52
N PRO A 96 -13.22 1.75 -13.44
CA PRO A 96 -14.44 2.08 -14.13
C PRO A 96 -14.33 1.84 -15.64
N THR A 97 -15.45 1.50 -16.26
CA THR A 97 -15.58 1.51 -17.72
C THR A 97 -15.24 2.91 -18.24
N ASP A 98 -14.68 2.97 -19.45
CA ASP A 98 -14.28 4.21 -20.14
C ASP A 98 -13.08 4.97 -19.52
N LEU A 99 -12.51 4.48 -18.41
CA LEU A 99 -11.31 5.11 -17.85
C LEU A 99 -10.04 4.71 -18.63
N LEU A 100 -9.97 3.46 -19.11
CA LEU A 100 -8.85 2.96 -19.91
C LEU A 100 -9.08 3.28 -21.38
N ARG A 101 -8.15 4.01 -21.97
CA ARG A 101 -8.14 4.39 -23.38
C ARG A 101 -7.22 3.50 -24.20
N ALA A 102 -7.44 3.41 -25.50
CA ALA A 102 -6.50 2.78 -26.42
C ALA A 102 -5.14 3.50 -26.37
N GLY A 103 -4.07 2.72 -26.45
CA GLY A 103 -2.70 3.25 -26.36
C GLY A 103 -2.25 3.47 -24.92
N GLU A 104 -1.52 4.55 -24.69
CA GLU A 104 -0.85 4.82 -23.41
C GLU A 104 -1.82 5.24 -22.32
N ASN A 105 -1.72 4.58 -21.17
CA ASN A 105 -2.41 4.90 -19.93
C ASN A 105 -1.39 5.00 -18.78
N GLU A 106 -1.68 5.85 -17.81
CA GLU A 106 -0.80 6.08 -16.67
C GLU A 106 -1.38 5.51 -15.37
N ILE A 107 -0.55 4.77 -14.64
CA ILE A 107 -0.85 4.34 -13.28
C ILE A 107 0.03 5.13 -12.32
N VAL A 108 -0.56 5.76 -11.32
CA VAL A 108 0.16 6.47 -10.27
C VAL A 108 -0.23 5.89 -8.92
N ILE A 109 0.76 5.51 -8.12
CA ILE A 109 0.57 5.05 -6.74
C ILE A 109 1.19 6.10 -5.83
N ARG A 110 0.35 6.72 -4.98
CA ARG A 110 0.78 7.55 -3.86
C ARG A 110 0.86 6.65 -2.63
N LEU A 111 2.06 6.28 -2.24
CA LEU A 111 2.35 5.41 -1.10
C LEU A 111 2.76 6.23 0.11
N VAL A 112 2.15 5.99 1.26
CA VAL A 112 2.51 6.62 2.54
C VAL A 112 3.11 5.58 3.45
N SER A 113 4.32 5.84 3.94
CA SER A 113 4.99 5.02 4.94
C SER A 113 5.23 5.83 6.21
N SER A 114 4.77 5.33 7.34
CA SER A 114 4.77 6.04 8.62
C SER A 114 5.65 5.41 9.70
N ALA A 115 5.83 4.11 9.68
CA ALA A 115 6.46 3.36 10.77
C ALA A 115 7.59 2.41 10.32
N GLY A 116 8.00 2.45 9.06
CA GLY A 116 9.00 1.52 8.57
C GLY A 116 9.50 1.88 7.19
N ARG A 117 9.94 0.89 6.46
CA ARG A 117 10.28 1.04 5.04
C ARG A 117 9.04 0.89 4.19
N PRO A 118 8.80 1.82 3.26
CA PRO A 118 7.80 1.58 2.22
C PRO A 118 8.23 0.37 1.39
N GLU A 119 7.25 -0.45 0.98
CA GLU A 119 7.55 -1.70 0.28
C GLU A 119 6.43 -2.09 -0.68
N PHE A 120 6.82 -2.59 -1.83
CA PHE A 120 6.01 -3.42 -2.72
C PHE A 120 6.33 -4.88 -2.39
N VAL A 121 5.39 -5.62 -1.81
CA VAL A 121 5.64 -6.99 -1.34
C VAL A 121 5.80 -7.94 -2.51
N LYS A 122 6.97 -8.58 -2.62
CA LYS A 122 7.28 -9.54 -3.69
C LYS A 122 6.33 -10.74 -3.70
N GLY A 123 6.17 -11.37 -4.87
CA GLY A 123 5.37 -12.58 -5.01
C GLY A 123 3.86 -12.37 -4.95
N LYS A 124 3.41 -11.12 -5.00
CA LYS A 124 2.00 -10.76 -5.12
C LYS A 124 1.68 -10.36 -6.57
N PRO A 125 0.40 -10.43 -7.01
CA PRO A 125 0.02 -10.03 -8.36
C PRO A 125 0.13 -8.50 -8.54
N TYR A 126 0.88 -8.08 -9.55
CA TYR A 126 1.00 -6.69 -10.03
C TYR A 126 0.61 -6.70 -11.50
N GLN A 127 -0.66 -6.44 -11.78
CA GLN A 127 -1.24 -6.62 -13.10
C GLN A 127 -2.57 -5.90 -13.26
N LEU A 128 -2.94 -5.64 -14.51
CA LEU A 128 -4.27 -5.22 -14.90
C LEU A 128 -4.99 -6.42 -15.54
N GLU A 129 -6.15 -6.76 -15.02
CA GLU A 129 -7.05 -7.77 -15.55
C GLU A 129 -8.19 -7.07 -16.30
N ILE A 130 -8.35 -7.35 -17.59
CA ILE A 130 -9.34 -6.72 -18.45
C ILE A 130 -9.85 -7.72 -19.48
N ALA A 131 -11.17 -7.90 -19.60
CA ALA A 131 -11.80 -8.81 -20.56
C ALA A 131 -11.18 -10.22 -20.58
N GLY A 132 -10.84 -10.78 -19.42
CA GLY A 132 -10.21 -12.11 -19.31
C GLY A 132 -8.72 -12.15 -19.70
N GLN A 133 -8.14 -11.04 -20.08
CA GLN A 133 -6.71 -10.90 -20.34
C GLN A 133 -5.98 -10.28 -19.15
N THR A 134 -4.70 -10.60 -19.03
CA THR A 134 -3.83 -10.06 -17.98
C THR A 134 -2.68 -9.29 -18.61
N ILE A 135 -2.55 -8.02 -18.22
CA ILE A 135 -1.43 -7.14 -18.59
C ILE A 135 -0.55 -6.98 -17.36
N PRO A 136 0.66 -7.56 -17.32
CA PRO A 136 1.54 -7.46 -16.17
C PRO A 136 2.10 -6.04 -16.02
N LEU A 137 2.24 -5.58 -14.78
CA LEU A 137 2.99 -4.37 -14.46
C LEU A 137 4.48 -4.73 -14.32
N THR A 138 5.34 -3.86 -14.79
CA THR A 138 6.79 -4.07 -14.68
C THR A 138 7.30 -3.71 -13.29
N ALA A 139 8.48 -4.22 -12.92
CA ALA A 139 9.16 -3.84 -11.69
C ALA A 139 9.70 -2.40 -11.72
N MET A 140 9.88 -1.83 -12.91
CA MET A 140 10.49 -0.52 -13.10
C MET A 140 9.45 0.59 -13.11
N TRP A 141 9.55 1.49 -12.12
CA TRP A 141 8.66 2.64 -11.96
C TRP A 141 9.47 3.93 -11.90
N GLN A 142 8.87 5.04 -12.33
CA GLN A 142 9.37 6.38 -12.03
C GLN A 142 8.96 6.72 -10.60
N HIS A 143 9.89 7.26 -9.80
CA HIS A 143 9.71 7.52 -8.38
C HIS A 143 10.17 8.92 -7.98
N LYS A 144 9.37 9.57 -7.14
CA LYS A 144 9.72 10.85 -6.50
C LYS A 144 9.12 10.92 -5.10
N ILE A 145 9.84 11.55 -4.17
CA ILE A 145 9.40 11.73 -2.79
C ILE A 145 8.59 13.02 -2.71
N GLY A 146 7.33 12.90 -2.27
CA GLY A 146 6.44 14.04 -2.07
C GLY A 146 6.72 14.82 -0.77
N CYS A 147 6.98 14.09 0.31
CA CYS A 147 7.52 14.64 1.55
C CYS A 147 8.17 13.55 2.39
N THR A 148 9.11 13.94 3.24
CA THR A 148 9.68 13.08 4.28
C THR A 148 8.98 13.35 5.61
N MET A 149 8.84 12.31 6.43
CA MET A 149 8.21 12.38 7.75
C MET A 149 9.10 11.74 8.82
N LYS A 150 9.01 12.22 10.04
CA LYS A 150 9.60 11.51 11.18
C LYS A 150 8.86 10.17 11.35
N ARG A 151 9.61 9.13 11.70
CA ARG A 151 9.02 7.84 12.04
C ARG A 151 8.05 8.03 13.21
N ILE A 152 6.86 7.44 13.09
CA ILE A 152 5.93 7.36 14.21
C ILE A 152 6.58 6.49 15.30
N PRO A 153 6.57 6.92 16.57
CA PRO A 153 7.06 6.10 17.66
C PRO A 153 6.38 4.72 17.68
N SER A 154 7.11 3.72 18.11
CA SER A 154 6.54 2.38 18.27
C SER A 154 5.35 2.42 19.22
N THR A 155 4.30 1.68 18.90
CA THR A 155 3.15 1.52 19.80
C THR A 155 3.62 0.92 21.12
N ILE A 156 3.22 1.52 22.23
CA ILE A 156 3.41 0.91 23.54
C ILE A 156 2.35 -0.18 23.67
N GLY A 157 2.81 -1.42 23.72
CA GLY A 157 1.93 -2.58 23.86
C GLY A 157 1.63 -2.85 25.33
N PHE A 158 0.68 -2.14 25.94
CA PHE A 158 0.27 -2.40 27.34
C PHE A 158 -0.16 -3.85 27.57
N GLN A 159 -0.61 -4.55 26.53
CA GLN A 159 -0.91 -5.97 26.57
C GLN A 159 0.32 -6.85 26.85
N ASN A 160 1.53 -6.33 26.63
CA ASN A 160 2.79 -7.04 26.86
C ASN A 160 3.37 -6.76 28.27
N GLU A 161 2.73 -5.85 29.04
CA GLU A 161 3.13 -5.59 30.41
C GLU A 161 2.67 -6.73 31.32
N PRO A 162 3.48 -7.12 32.31
CA PRO A 162 3.11 -8.17 33.25
C PRO A 162 1.75 -7.90 33.89
N THR A 163 0.87 -8.90 33.81
CA THR A 163 -0.51 -8.83 34.34
C THR A 163 -1.44 -7.78 33.70
N GLY A 164 -0.98 -7.05 32.70
CA GLY A 164 -1.76 -5.98 32.06
C GLY A 164 -3.11 -6.45 31.54
N LEU A 165 -3.14 -7.52 30.74
CA LEU A 165 -4.36 -8.11 30.21
C LEU A 165 -5.25 -8.68 31.32
N TYR A 166 -4.67 -9.38 32.31
CA TYR A 166 -5.43 -9.91 33.42
C TYR A 166 -6.14 -8.80 34.19
N ASN A 167 -5.40 -7.76 34.59
CA ASN A 167 -5.94 -6.68 35.41
C ASN A 167 -7.03 -5.86 34.70
N SER A 168 -6.88 -5.66 33.38
CA SER A 168 -7.81 -4.82 32.63
C SER A 168 -8.99 -5.58 32.04
N MET A 169 -8.83 -6.86 31.71
CA MET A 169 -9.85 -7.63 30.98
C MET A 169 -10.46 -8.76 31.78
N ILE A 170 -9.68 -9.49 32.60
CA ILE A 170 -10.14 -10.69 33.29
C ILE A 170 -10.58 -10.36 34.72
N HIS A 171 -9.75 -9.63 35.47
CA HIS A 171 -10.04 -9.30 36.84
C HIS A 171 -11.38 -8.59 37.08
N PRO A 172 -11.84 -7.66 36.24
CA PRO A 172 -13.17 -7.06 36.39
C PRO A 172 -14.32 -8.06 36.25
N LEU A 173 -14.11 -9.16 35.53
CA LEU A 173 -15.14 -10.18 35.25
C LEU A 173 -15.27 -11.25 36.36
N ARG A 174 -14.37 -11.28 37.34
CA ARG A 174 -14.31 -12.34 38.37
C ARG A 174 -15.60 -12.51 39.20
N ASN A 175 -16.40 -11.47 39.27
CA ASN A 175 -17.66 -11.49 40.05
C ASN A 175 -18.90 -11.87 39.23
N TYR A 176 -18.72 -12.11 37.91
CA TYR A 176 -19.81 -12.57 37.07
C TYR A 176 -19.88 -14.09 37.04
N GLY A 177 -21.11 -14.63 37.19
CA GLY A 177 -21.36 -16.04 37.00
C GLY A 177 -21.26 -16.44 35.53
N ILE A 178 -20.13 -17.01 35.10
CA ILE A 178 -19.91 -17.48 33.76
C ILE A 178 -20.06 -19.00 33.70
N ARG A 179 -20.64 -19.56 32.63
CA ARG A 179 -20.78 -21.00 32.41
C ARG A 179 -19.61 -21.62 31.66
N GLY A 180 -18.81 -20.81 30.98
CA GLY A 180 -17.67 -21.29 30.22
C GLY A 180 -16.91 -20.15 29.54
N ILE A 181 -15.74 -20.47 29.04
CA ILE A 181 -14.87 -19.56 28.31
C ILE A 181 -14.57 -20.20 26.97
N ILE A 182 -14.77 -19.46 25.88
CA ILE A 182 -14.31 -19.85 24.55
C ILE A 182 -13.00 -19.10 24.31
N TRP A 183 -11.92 -19.84 24.10
CA TRP A 183 -10.63 -19.30 23.77
C TRP A 183 -10.43 -19.31 22.25
N TYR A 184 -10.22 -18.15 21.66
CA TYR A 184 -9.89 -18.00 20.26
C TYR A 184 -8.76 -16.99 20.11
N GLN A 185 -7.53 -17.50 20.15
CA GLN A 185 -6.30 -16.70 20.05
C GLN A 185 -5.11 -17.65 19.80
N GLY A 186 -4.08 -17.20 19.16
CA GLY A 186 -2.87 -17.97 18.90
C GLY A 186 -2.37 -17.82 17.45
N GLU A 187 -2.97 -16.95 16.66
CA GLU A 187 -2.62 -16.78 15.24
C GLU A 187 -1.16 -16.34 15.07
N SER A 188 -0.60 -15.64 16.05
CA SER A 188 0.79 -15.22 16.05
C SER A 188 1.78 -16.27 16.57
N ASP A 189 1.27 -17.36 17.16
CA ASP A 189 2.07 -18.43 17.76
C ASP A 189 2.33 -19.61 16.79
N THR A 190 2.15 -19.39 15.51
CA THR A 190 2.37 -20.40 14.45
C THR A 190 3.82 -20.45 13.95
N GLY A 191 4.73 -19.69 14.55
CA GLY A 191 6.13 -19.65 14.18
C GLY A 191 6.97 -20.78 14.81
N PRO A 192 8.16 -21.08 14.27
CA PRO A 192 9.03 -22.18 14.74
C PRO A 192 9.60 -22.00 16.16
N ARG A 193 9.14 -21.03 16.94
CA ARG A 193 9.52 -20.76 18.33
C ARG A 193 8.34 -20.83 19.31
N SER A 194 7.22 -21.34 18.88
CA SER A 194 6.00 -21.47 19.69
C SER A 194 5.90 -22.81 20.42
N GLU A 195 7.03 -23.55 20.53
CA GLU A 195 7.15 -24.78 21.35
C GLU A 195 7.59 -24.48 22.78
#